data_382b4fe53959992323b8f5d53be9235e
#
_entry.id   382b4fe53959992323b8f5d53be9235e
#
_cell.length_a   1.000
_cell.length_b   1.000
_cell.length_c   1.000
_cell.angle_alpha   90.00
_cell.angle_beta   90.00
_cell.angle_gamma   90.00
#
_symmetry.space_group_name_H-M   'P 1'
#
loop_
_entity.id
_entity.type
_entity.pdbx_description
1 polymer ?
#
loop_
_entity_poly.entity_id
_entity_poly.type
_entity_poly.pdbx_seq_one_letter_code
_entity_poly.pdbx_strand_id
1 'polypeptide(L)'
;MADLNTDVRYIKGIGEQRAKALGKLGIATLRDLISYFPRAYDDRSALRRIADLVPGETAGVAAMVASPPTISHIRKGLDLVKLRAVDDTGTLDVTFFNQAWLKNSLHQGETYIFYGRAEGSLLRHQMANPVVEPEGRREVTGRIVPIYPLTAGVSQLILSRSIRQGLDACLDRIPDVLPQDVRERCRLAQTAYAYENIHFPKDFDALELARRRLIFEELFVLACALGRIRGERV
;
A
#
# COMPACT_ATOMS: atom_id res chain seq x y z
N MET A 1 10.30 -25.34 1.86
CA MET A 1 10.58 -23.90 1.73
C MET A 1 9.81 -23.40 0.50
N ALA A 2 9.13 -22.27 0.58
CA ALA A 2 8.47 -21.69 -0.57
C ALA A 2 9.50 -21.27 -1.62
N ASP A 3 9.22 -21.51 -2.90
CA ASP A 3 10.01 -21.04 -4.04
C ASP A 3 9.14 -20.15 -4.96
N LEU A 4 9.74 -19.59 -5.99
CA LEU A 4 9.04 -18.71 -6.93
C LEU A 4 7.88 -19.38 -7.67
N ASN A 5 7.88 -20.71 -7.81
CA ASN A 5 6.83 -21.48 -8.46
C ASN A 5 5.76 -21.99 -7.49
N THR A 6 5.90 -21.70 -6.20
CA THR A 6 4.92 -22.07 -5.18
C THR A 6 3.57 -21.41 -5.50
N ASP A 7 2.50 -22.19 -5.48
CA ASP A 7 1.13 -21.70 -5.71
C ASP A 7 0.70 -20.69 -4.63
N VAL A 8 0.05 -19.61 -5.05
CA VAL A 8 -0.39 -18.52 -4.14
C VAL A 8 -1.37 -18.99 -3.05
N ARG A 9 -2.01 -20.14 -3.19
CA ARG A 9 -2.88 -20.72 -2.15
C ARG A 9 -2.16 -21.03 -0.84
N TYR A 10 -0.84 -21.20 -0.88
CA TYR A 10 -0.03 -21.43 0.32
C TYR A 10 0.32 -20.16 1.09
N ILE A 11 -0.03 -18.98 0.57
CA ILE A 11 0.13 -17.71 1.28
C ILE A 11 -0.96 -17.58 2.35
N LYS A 12 -0.57 -17.21 3.56
CA LYS A 12 -1.51 -17.00 4.67
C LYS A 12 -2.57 -15.94 4.28
N GLY A 13 -3.82 -16.33 4.35
CA GLY A 13 -4.97 -15.47 4.01
C GLY A 13 -5.45 -15.60 2.57
N ILE A 14 -4.78 -16.39 1.70
CA ILE A 14 -5.28 -16.73 0.36
C ILE A 14 -5.88 -18.13 0.41
N GLY A 15 -7.20 -18.21 0.56
CA GLY A 15 -7.94 -19.44 0.38
C GLY A 15 -8.34 -19.64 -1.10
N GLU A 16 -9.01 -20.75 -1.39
CA GLU A 16 -9.35 -21.17 -2.75
C GLU A 16 -10.13 -20.11 -3.56
N GLN A 17 -11.09 -19.41 -2.92
CA GLN A 17 -11.86 -18.36 -3.57
C GLN A 17 -11.00 -17.16 -3.98
N ARG A 18 -10.07 -16.73 -3.12
CA ARG A 18 -9.14 -15.64 -3.42
C ARG A 18 -8.11 -16.04 -4.46
N ALA A 19 -7.61 -17.27 -4.44
CA ALA A 19 -6.72 -17.79 -5.46
C ALA A 19 -7.40 -17.79 -6.84
N LYS A 20 -8.67 -18.22 -6.94
CA LYS A 20 -9.45 -18.10 -8.18
C LYS A 20 -9.61 -16.65 -8.64
N ALA A 21 -9.81 -15.73 -7.71
CA ALA A 21 -9.90 -14.31 -8.05
C ALA A 21 -8.54 -13.75 -8.53
N LEU A 22 -7.43 -14.10 -7.88
CA LEU A 22 -6.08 -13.74 -8.31
C LEU A 22 -5.73 -14.34 -9.69
N GLY A 23 -6.19 -15.57 -9.99
CA GLY A 23 -6.04 -16.18 -11.30
C GLY A 23 -6.64 -15.36 -12.45
N LYS A 24 -7.71 -14.57 -12.20
CA LYS A 24 -8.27 -13.63 -13.19
C LYS A 24 -7.33 -12.45 -13.49
N LEU A 25 -6.39 -12.17 -12.60
CA LEU A 25 -5.33 -11.17 -12.78
C LEU A 25 -4.04 -11.78 -13.33
N GLY A 26 -4.04 -13.07 -13.69
CA GLY A 26 -2.86 -13.80 -14.14
C GLY A 26 -1.92 -14.22 -13.02
N ILE A 27 -2.36 -14.18 -11.76
CA ILE A 27 -1.53 -14.48 -10.58
C ILE A 27 -1.86 -15.90 -10.11
N ALA A 28 -0.94 -16.85 -10.32
CA ALA A 28 -1.04 -18.24 -9.89
C ALA A 28 0.09 -18.65 -8.94
N THR A 29 1.28 -18.10 -9.12
CA THR A 29 2.49 -18.43 -8.36
C THR A 29 3.01 -17.25 -7.53
N LEU A 30 3.96 -17.51 -6.63
CA LEU A 30 4.66 -16.43 -5.91
C LEU A 30 5.41 -15.49 -6.87
N ARG A 31 5.97 -16.03 -7.96
CA ARG A 31 6.59 -15.22 -9.03
C ARG A 31 5.60 -14.22 -9.61
N ASP A 32 4.42 -14.70 -10.03
CA ASP A 32 3.41 -13.84 -10.63
C ASP A 32 2.97 -12.76 -9.63
N LEU A 33 2.80 -13.15 -8.36
CA LEU A 33 2.36 -12.24 -7.29
C LEU A 33 3.35 -11.10 -7.05
N ILE A 34 4.65 -11.40 -6.90
CA ILE A 34 5.67 -10.37 -6.66
C ILE A 34 6.04 -9.59 -7.93
N SER A 35 5.71 -10.11 -9.12
CA SER A 35 5.85 -9.40 -10.39
C SER A 35 4.58 -8.65 -10.79
N TYR A 36 3.54 -8.67 -9.95
CA TYR A 36 2.33 -7.90 -10.19
C TYR A 36 2.51 -6.47 -9.70
N PHE A 37 3.11 -5.64 -10.54
CA PHE A 37 3.53 -4.29 -10.15
C PHE A 37 2.36 -3.30 -10.01
N PRO A 38 2.48 -2.29 -9.13
CA PRO A 38 1.48 -1.24 -8.97
C PRO A 38 1.34 -0.41 -10.24
N ARG A 39 0.10 0.03 -10.54
CA ARG A 39 -0.17 0.97 -11.64
C ARG A 39 0.04 2.44 -11.27
N ALA A 40 -0.03 2.76 -9.98
CA ALA A 40 0.09 4.11 -9.45
C ALA A 40 0.52 4.05 -7.97
N TYR A 41 0.81 5.22 -7.41
CA TYR A 41 1.15 5.37 -5.99
C TYR A 41 0.37 6.55 -5.42
N ASP A 42 -0.09 6.39 -4.18
CA ASP A 42 -0.76 7.41 -3.38
C ASP A 42 0.22 7.86 -2.28
N ASP A 43 0.62 9.11 -2.34
CA ASP A 43 1.53 9.67 -1.34
C ASP A 43 0.77 10.03 -0.07
N ARG A 44 0.95 9.20 0.95
CA ARG A 44 0.42 9.42 2.30
C ARG A 44 1.55 9.64 3.31
N SER A 45 2.77 9.93 2.85
CA SER A 45 3.95 10.06 3.71
C SER A 45 3.92 11.32 4.57
N ALA A 46 3.37 12.41 4.04
CA ALA A 46 3.29 13.68 4.74
C ALA A 46 2.11 13.68 5.73
N LEU A 47 2.43 13.78 7.01
CA LEU A 47 1.45 14.08 8.05
C LEU A 47 1.40 15.60 8.26
N ARG A 48 0.19 16.14 8.35
CA ARG A 48 -0.06 17.56 8.66
C ARG A 48 -0.51 17.69 10.11
N ARG A 49 -0.35 18.88 10.68
CA ARG A 49 -0.99 19.24 11.93
C ARG A 49 -2.46 19.58 11.67
N ILE A 50 -3.29 19.47 12.69
CA ILE A 50 -4.73 19.76 12.55
C ILE A 50 -4.95 21.21 12.06
N ALA A 51 -4.19 22.17 12.59
CA ALA A 51 -4.30 23.58 12.18
C ALA A 51 -3.94 23.83 10.70
N ASP A 52 -3.14 22.94 10.09
CA ASP A 52 -2.68 23.07 8.70
C ASP A 52 -3.61 22.35 7.71
N LEU A 53 -4.73 21.79 8.18
CA LEU A 53 -5.71 21.14 7.33
C LEU A 53 -6.49 22.17 6.50
N VAL A 54 -6.52 21.94 5.20
CA VAL A 54 -7.29 22.75 4.24
C VAL A 54 -8.57 22.01 3.88
N PRO A 55 -9.76 22.60 4.11
CA PRO A 55 -11.03 22.00 3.74
C PRO A 55 -11.07 21.62 2.24
N GLY A 56 -11.47 20.38 1.95
CA GLY A 56 -11.52 19.83 0.60
C GLY A 56 -10.29 19.05 0.16
N GLU A 57 -9.13 19.21 0.82
CA GLU A 57 -7.92 18.42 0.54
C GLU A 57 -7.91 17.10 1.31
N THR A 58 -7.22 16.12 0.77
CA THR A 58 -6.94 14.84 1.44
C THR A 58 -5.61 14.93 2.15
N ALA A 59 -5.59 14.62 3.45
CA ALA A 59 -4.38 14.69 4.27
C ALA A 59 -4.36 13.61 5.35
N GLY A 60 -3.16 13.29 5.84
CA GLY A 60 -2.92 12.49 7.03
C GLY A 60 -2.65 13.37 8.24
N VAL A 61 -3.21 13.01 9.38
CA VAL A 61 -3.00 13.68 10.67
C VAL A 61 -2.71 12.64 11.73
N ALA A 62 -1.64 12.85 12.51
CA ALA A 62 -1.41 12.09 13.74
C ALA A 62 -2.07 12.84 14.90
N ALA A 63 -3.06 12.23 15.55
CA ALA A 63 -3.81 12.86 16.61
C ALA A 63 -4.22 11.87 17.71
N MET A 64 -4.23 12.32 18.95
CA MET A 64 -4.65 11.55 20.12
C MET A 64 -6.18 11.58 20.22
N VAL A 65 -6.79 10.44 20.50
CA VAL A 65 -8.23 10.35 20.79
C VAL A 65 -8.54 11.02 22.14
N ALA A 66 -9.15 12.19 22.12
CA ALA A 66 -9.42 13.01 23.31
C ALA A 66 -10.67 12.56 24.08
N SER A 67 -11.64 11.92 23.40
CA SER A 67 -12.86 11.42 24.03
C SER A 67 -13.18 10.01 23.57
N PRO A 68 -13.78 9.17 24.44
CA PRO A 68 -14.18 7.81 24.04
C PRO A 68 -15.09 7.86 22.80
N PRO A 69 -14.91 6.94 21.83
CA PRO A 69 -15.80 6.87 20.68
C PRO A 69 -17.24 6.61 21.11
N THR A 70 -18.17 7.40 20.61
CA THR A 70 -19.60 7.25 20.84
C THR A 70 -20.28 6.67 19.63
N ILE A 71 -21.28 5.79 19.83
CA ILE A 71 -22.09 5.26 18.74
C ILE A 71 -23.52 5.82 18.82
N SER A 72 -24.05 6.23 17.68
CA SER A 72 -25.42 6.69 17.52
C SER A 72 -26.11 5.92 16.41
N HIS A 73 -27.21 5.27 16.72
CA HIS A 73 -28.08 4.60 15.74
C HIS A 73 -29.08 5.62 15.19
N ILE A 74 -28.86 6.09 13.96
CA ILE A 74 -29.71 7.14 13.36
C ILE A 74 -30.98 6.53 12.76
N ARG A 75 -30.85 5.42 12.04
CA ARG A 75 -31.94 4.64 11.46
C ARG A 75 -31.44 3.23 11.15
N LYS A 76 -32.37 2.32 10.78
CA LYS A 76 -32.01 0.95 10.39
C LYS A 76 -30.94 0.97 9.26
N GLY A 77 -29.77 0.38 9.52
CA GLY A 77 -28.66 0.33 8.57
C GLY A 77 -27.74 1.59 8.53
N LEU A 78 -27.93 2.56 9.47
CA LEU A 78 -27.05 3.72 9.57
C LEU A 78 -26.60 3.95 11.01
N ASP A 79 -25.42 3.50 11.31
CA ASP A 79 -24.72 3.71 12.56
C ASP A 79 -23.62 4.77 12.36
N LEU A 80 -23.53 5.72 13.29
CA LEU A 80 -22.45 6.71 13.33
C LEU A 80 -21.56 6.46 14.54
N VAL A 81 -20.28 6.26 14.31
CA VAL A 81 -19.27 6.33 15.38
C VAL A 81 -18.60 7.69 15.30
N LYS A 82 -18.67 8.44 16.40
CA LYS A 82 -18.08 9.79 16.51
C LYS A 82 -17.03 9.80 17.59
N LEU A 83 -15.94 10.47 17.32
CA LEU A 83 -14.90 10.76 18.30
C LEU A 83 -14.29 12.14 18.01
N ARG A 84 -13.57 12.64 19.01
CA ARG A 84 -12.75 13.84 18.89
C ARG A 84 -11.30 13.47 19.08
N ALA A 85 -10.46 13.86 18.12
CA ALA A 85 -9.02 13.73 18.20
C ALA A 85 -8.36 15.10 18.32
N VAL A 86 -7.20 15.16 18.96
CA VAL A 86 -6.45 16.41 19.20
C VAL A 86 -4.97 16.21 18.94
N ASP A 87 -4.32 17.25 18.49
CA ASP A 87 -2.87 17.41 18.53
C ASP A 87 -2.52 18.69 19.29
N ASP A 88 -1.26 19.12 19.26
CA ASP A 88 -0.79 20.36 19.89
C ASP A 88 -1.32 21.63 19.23
N THR A 89 -1.99 21.53 18.08
CA THR A 89 -2.43 22.67 17.26
C THR A 89 -3.94 22.83 17.17
N GLY A 90 -4.72 21.77 17.44
CA GLY A 90 -6.16 21.87 17.27
C GLY A 90 -6.94 20.60 17.59
N THR A 91 -8.19 20.62 17.14
CA THR A 91 -9.17 19.55 17.34
C THR A 91 -9.75 19.08 16.02
N LEU A 92 -9.86 17.77 15.84
CA LEU A 92 -10.44 17.10 14.68
C LEU A 92 -11.68 16.30 15.13
N ASP A 93 -12.85 16.65 14.62
CA ASP A 93 -14.06 15.85 14.80
C ASP A 93 -14.09 14.74 13.72
N VAL A 94 -14.09 13.48 14.13
CA VAL A 94 -14.09 12.33 13.22
C VAL A 94 -15.40 11.58 13.30
N THR A 95 -15.98 11.24 12.13
CA THR A 95 -17.22 10.48 12.01
C THR A 95 -17.00 9.28 11.09
N PHE A 96 -17.35 8.08 11.55
CA PHE A 96 -17.37 6.85 10.74
C PHE A 96 -18.82 6.39 10.55
N PHE A 97 -19.14 5.98 9.31
CA PHE A 97 -20.47 5.45 8.95
C PHE A 97 -20.40 3.93 8.86
N ASN A 98 -21.35 3.25 9.52
CA ASN A 98 -21.50 1.79 9.50
C ASN A 98 -20.23 1.00 9.92
N GLN A 99 -19.41 1.58 10.78
CA GLN A 99 -18.19 0.98 11.31
C GLN A 99 -18.25 0.86 12.84
N ALA A 100 -19.32 0.27 13.38
CA ALA A 100 -19.58 0.15 14.81
C ALA A 100 -18.42 -0.53 15.58
N TRP A 101 -17.67 -1.41 14.92
CA TRP A 101 -16.51 -2.10 15.50
C TRP A 101 -15.39 -1.14 15.93
N LEU A 102 -15.29 0.05 15.31
CA LEU A 102 -14.27 1.05 15.67
C LEU A 102 -14.44 1.58 17.09
N LYS A 103 -15.67 1.54 17.65
CA LYS A 103 -15.90 1.91 19.05
C LYS A 103 -15.01 1.14 20.03
N ASN A 104 -14.75 -0.14 19.72
CA ASN A 104 -13.96 -1.03 20.57
C ASN A 104 -12.47 -1.09 20.15
N SER A 105 -12.12 -0.48 19.02
CA SER A 105 -10.76 -0.53 18.47
C SER A 105 -9.98 0.76 18.67
N LEU A 106 -10.68 1.88 18.96
CA LEU A 106 -10.07 3.18 19.19
C LEU A 106 -10.18 3.51 20.67
N HIS A 107 -9.06 3.80 21.30
CA HIS A 107 -8.99 4.04 22.74
C HIS A 107 -8.62 5.48 23.06
N GLN A 108 -9.30 6.05 24.05
CA GLN A 108 -8.97 7.37 24.56
C GLN A 108 -7.54 7.41 25.09
N GLY A 109 -6.81 8.49 24.80
CA GLY A 109 -5.43 8.68 25.20
C GLY A 109 -4.39 8.05 24.26
N GLU A 110 -4.81 7.23 23.29
CA GLU A 110 -3.92 6.67 22.28
C GLU A 110 -3.87 7.53 21.01
N THR A 111 -2.71 7.55 20.36
CA THR A 111 -2.48 8.29 19.11
C THR A 111 -2.70 7.41 17.91
N TYR A 112 -3.49 7.91 16.96
CA TYR A 112 -3.79 7.29 15.69
C TYR A 112 -3.47 8.24 14.54
N ILE A 113 -3.23 7.67 13.35
CA ILE A 113 -3.16 8.42 12.12
C ILE A 113 -4.51 8.34 11.43
N PHE A 114 -5.09 9.50 11.17
CA PHE A 114 -6.33 9.66 10.40
C PHE A 114 -5.96 10.18 9.02
N TYR A 115 -6.29 9.43 7.97
CA TYR A 115 -6.05 9.83 6.58
C TYR A 115 -7.37 9.91 5.84
N GLY A 116 -7.72 11.10 5.37
CA GLY A 116 -8.98 11.33 4.69
C GLY A 116 -9.12 12.76 4.19
N ARG A 117 -10.27 13.03 3.58
CA ARG A 117 -10.61 14.37 3.12
C ARG A 117 -10.94 15.25 4.34
N ALA A 118 -10.25 16.37 4.45
CA ALA A 118 -10.56 17.38 5.45
C ALA A 118 -11.85 18.11 5.06
N GLU A 119 -12.75 18.26 6.00
CA GLU A 119 -14.04 18.94 5.87
C GLU A 119 -14.19 19.99 6.97
N GLY A 120 -15.29 20.76 6.91
CA GLY A 120 -15.61 21.78 7.90
C GLY A 120 -15.07 23.15 7.52
N SER A 121 -14.49 23.87 8.50
CA SER A 121 -13.94 25.22 8.33
C SER A 121 -12.53 25.28 8.95
N LEU A 122 -11.82 26.39 8.73
CA LEU A 122 -10.51 26.63 9.35
C LEU A 122 -10.52 26.65 10.89
N LEU A 123 -11.71 26.83 11.51
CA LEU A 123 -11.87 26.82 12.97
C LEU A 123 -12.41 25.48 13.50
N ARG A 124 -12.96 24.64 12.62
CA ARG A 124 -13.55 23.36 12.99
C ARG A 124 -13.27 22.31 11.93
N HIS A 125 -12.20 21.59 12.12
CA HIS A 125 -11.79 20.53 11.21
C HIS A 125 -12.59 19.25 11.45
N GLN A 126 -12.99 18.61 10.37
CA GLN A 126 -13.77 17.38 10.38
C GLN A 126 -13.20 16.39 9.35
N MET A 127 -13.38 15.09 9.61
CA MET A 127 -13.16 14.05 8.63
C MET A 127 -14.29 13.01 8.66
N ALA A 128 -14.79 12.63 7.49
CA ALA A 128 -15.78 11.58 7.33
C ALA A 128 -15.14 10.31 6.77
N ASN A 129 -15.32 9.18 7.45
CA ASN A 129 -14.75 7.89 7.09
C ASN A 129 -13.24 7.91 6.76
N PRO A 130 -12.38 8.57 7.54
CA PRO A 130 -10.96 8.47 7.28
C PRO A 130 -10.46 7.02 7.42
N VAL A 131 -9.38 6.69 6.72
CA VAL A 131 -8.57 5.52 7.08
C VAL A 131 -7.91 5.81 8.42
N VAL A 132 -7.97 4.86 9.35
CA VAL A 132 -7.38 5.03 10.68
C VAL A 132 -6.48 3.86 11.02
N GLU A 133 -5.29 4.15 11.53
CA GLU A 133 -4.31 3.17 11.98
C GLU A 133 -3.62 3.65 13.26
N PRO A 134 -3.23 2.74 14.17
CA PRO A 134 -2.38 3.09 15.30
C PRO A 134 -1.05 3.67 14.80
N GLU A 135 -0.54 4.71 15.46
CA GLU A 135 0.72 5.36 15.06
C GLU A 135 1.90 4.39 14.99
N GLY A 136 1.95 3.42 15.89
CA GLY A 136 3.01 2.40 15.94
C GLY A 136 2.89 1.28 14.90
N ARG A 137 1.79 1.21 14.12
CA ARG A 137 1.54 0.13 13.16
C ARG A 137 0.94 0.68 11.86
N ARG A 138 1.80 1.27 11.04
CA ARG A 138 1.42 1.93 9.78
C ARG A 138 1.52 0.95 8.61
N GLU A 139 0.39 0.54 8.04
CA GLU A 139 0.35 -0.29 6.83
C GLU A 139 0.02 0.54 5.58
N VAL A 140 -0.89 1.51 5.72
CA VAL A 140 -1.42 2.31 4.60
C VAL A 140 -1.42 3.82 4.86
N THR A 141 -0.91 4.27 6.01
CA THR A 141 -0.79 5.69 6.35
C THR A 141 0.66 6.06 6.66
N GLY A 142 1.03 7.33 6.50
CA GLY A 142 2.38 7.82 6.78
C GLY A 142 3.46 7.22 5.85
N ARG A 143 3.10 6.83 4.63
CA ARG A 143 3.98 6.20 3.64
C ARG A 143 3.45 6.36 2.22
N ILE A 144 4.28 6.08 1.23
CA ILE A 144 3.85 5.94 -0.17
C ILE A 144 3.15 4.58 -0.32
N VAL A 145 1.88 4.59 -0.73
CA VAL A 145 1.03 3.40 -0.85
C VAL A 145 0.89 2.98 -2.31
N PRO A 146 1.26 1.73 -2.65
CA PRO A 146 1.07 1.23 -4.01
C PRO A 146 -0.42 1.01 -4.33
N ILE A 147 -0.84 1.35 -5.54
CA ILE A 147 -2.18 1.11 -6.06
C ILE A 147 -2.11 0.03 -7.13
N TYR A 148 -2.70 -1.13 -6.86
CA TYR A 148 -2.75 -2.25 -7.79
C TYR A 148 -4.07 -2.26 -8.57
N PRO A 149 -4.08 -2.76 -9.82
CA PRO A 149 -5.33 -3.18 -10.45
C PRO A 149 -5.98 -4.29 -9.62
N LEU A 150 -7.30 -4.21 -9.45
CA LEU A 150 -8.05 -5.14 -8.60
C LEU A 150 -9.08 -5.93 -9.38
N THR A 151 -9.54 -7.03 -8.79
CA THR A 151 -10.69 -7.81 -9.22
C THR A 151 -11.65 -8.05 -8.07
N ALA A 152 -12.88 -8.43 -8.37
CA ALA A 152 -13.88 -8.76 -7.35
C ALA A 152 -13.37 -9.87 -6.40
N GLY A 153 -13.51 -9.64 -5.10
CA GLY A 153 -13.07 -10.58 -4.04
C GLY A 153 -11.64 -10.38 -3.54
N VAL A 154 -10.86 -9.45 -4.13
CA VAL A 154 -9.51 -9.08 -3.65
C VAL A 154 -9.43 -7.58 -3.41
N SER A 155 -9.14 -7.17 -2.17
CA SER A 155 -8.93 -5.76 -1.82
C SER A 155 -7.44 -5.36 -1.91
N GLN A 156 -7.16 -4.04 -2.00
CA GLN A 156 -5.79 -3.50 -1.96
C GLN A 156 -5.00 -4.03 -0.76
N LEU A 157 -5.61 -4.03 0.42
CA LEU A 157 -4.95 -4.47 1.65
C LEU A 157 -4.58 -5.96 1.60
N ILE A 158 -5.49 -6.81 1.09
CA ILE A 158 -5.23 -8.25 0.94
C ILE A 158 -4.07 -8.45 -0.04
N LEU A 159 -4.12 -7.80 -1.20
CA LEU A 159 -3.09 -7.96 -2.23
C LEU A 159 -1.72 -7.45 -1.75
N SER A 160 -1.68 -6.27 -1.14
CA SER A 160 -0.46 -5.70 -0.58
C SER A 160 0.16 -6.60 0.51
N ARG A 161 -0.65 -7.11 1.46
CA ARG A 161 -0.18 -8.05 2.48
C ARG A 161 0.32 -9.37 1.89
N SER A 162 -0.33 -9.86 0.84
CA SER A 162 0.08 -11.09 0.17
C SER A 162 1.40 -10.91 -0.57
N ILE A 163 1.60 -9.76 -1.25
CA ILE A 163 2.86 -9.41 -1.90
C ILE A 163 3.98 -9.29 -0.86
N ARG A 164 3.73 -8.65 0.30
CA ARG A 164 4.71 -8.58 1.40
C ARG A 164 5.14 -9.98 1.84
N GLN A 165 4.20 -10.87 2.08
CA GLN A 165 4.52 -12.26 2.43
C GLN A 165 5.29 -13.00 1.33
N GLY A 166 4.95 -12.73 0.05
CA GLY A 166 5.68 -13.28 -1.09
C GLY A 166 7.13 -12.81 -1.15
N LEU A 167 7.37 -11.52 -0.95
CA LEU A 167 8.72 -10.95 -0.88
C LEU A 167 9.50 -11.53 0.32
N ASP A 168 8.92 -11.54 1.51
CA ASP A 168 9.56 -12.09 2.70
C ASP A 168 9.95 -13.58 2.53
N ALA A 169 9.22 -14.32 1.68
CA ALA A 169 9.48 -15.73 1.44
C ALA A 169 10.54 -16.00 0.37
N CYS A 170 10.71 -15.12 -0.63
CA CYS A 170 11.51 -15.43 -1.82
C CYS A 170 12.29 -14.26 -2.43
N LEU A 171 12.40 -13.11 -1.77
CA LEU A 171 13.10 -11.94 -2.30
C LEU A 171 14.57 -12.22 -2.61
N ASP A 172 15.24 -12.97 -1.75
CA ASP A 172 16.64 -13.42 -1.88
C ASP A 172 16.86 -14.48 -2.99
N ARG A 173 15.77 -15.04 -3.52
CA ARG A 173 15.80 -16.09 -4.56
C ARG A 173 15.43 -15.58 -5.93
N ILE A 174 15.09 -14.30 -6.06
CA ILE A 174 14.82 -13.68 -7.36
C ILE A 174 16.16 -13.57 -8.11
N PRO A 175 16.34 -14.26 -9.25
CA PRO A 175 17.60 -14.20 -9.98
C PRO A 175 17.80 -12.80 -10.57
N ASP A 176 19.04 -12.30 -10.50
CA ASP A 176 19.41 -11.11 -11.25
C ASP A 176 19.73 -11.53 -12.71
N VAL A 177 18.86 -11.12 -13.62
CA VAL A 177 19.01 -11.48 -15.06
C VAL A 177 19.98 -10.56 -15.77
N LEU A 178 20.39 -9.43 -15.17
CA LEU A 178 21.37 -8.53 -15.76
C LEU A 178 22.79 -8.97 -15.39
N PRO A 179 23.73 -9.05 -16.37
CA PRO A 179 25.13 -9.21 -16.08
C PRO A 179 25.66 -8.10 -15.16
N GLN A 180 26.56 -8.46 -14.28
CA GLN A 180 27.09 -7.52 -13.26
C GLN A 180 27.71 -6.28 -13.89
N ASP A 181 28.50 -6.44 -14.95
CA ASP A 181 29.13 -5.35 -15.68
C ASP A 181 28.12 -4.38 -16.31
N VAL A 182 26.99 -4.88 -16.82
CA VAL A 182 25.89 -4.08 -17.35
C VAL A 182 25.24 -3.29 -16.24
N ARG A 183 24.95 -3.94 -15.11
CA ARG A 183 24.32 -3.30 -13.95
C ARG A 183 25.20 -2.17 -13.40
N GLU A 184 26.50 -2.41 -13.22
CA GLU A 184 27.45 -1.42 -12.69
C GLU A 184 27.63 -0.24 -13.67
N ARG A 185 27.87 -0.51 -14.95
CA ARG A 185 28.03 0.51 -15.99
C ARG A 185 26.81 1.41 -16.13
N CYS A 186 25.61 0.83 -16.03
CA CYS A 186 24.33 1.57 -16.11
C CYS A 186 23.87 2.10 -14.76
N ARG A 187 24.61 1.88 -13.68
CA ARG A 187 24.29 2.31 -12.29
C ARG A 187 22.90 1.90 -11.88
N LEU A 188 22.57 0.62 -12.07
CA LEU A 188 21.24 0.06 -11.75
C LEU A 188 21.25 -0.58 -10.36
N ALA A 189 20.14 -0.48 -9.67
CA ALA A 189 19.92 -1.13 -8.39
C ALA A 189 19.95 -2.67 -8.53
N GLN A 190 20.17 -3.36 -7.43
CA GLN A 190 20.04 -4.81 -7.34
C GLN A 190 18.58 -5.24 -7.49
N THR A 191 18.34 -6.44 -7.97
CA THR A 191 16.99 -7.00 -8.18
C THR A 191 16.17 -6.98 -6.89
N ALA A 192 16.71 -7.46 -5.78
CA ALA A 192 16.02 -7.46 -4.49
C ALA A 192 15.60 -6.05 -4.04
N TYR A 193 16.49 -5.06 -4.19
CA TYR A 193 16.18 -3.66 -3.90
C TYR A 193 15.04 -3.13 -4.79
N ALA A 194 15.06 -3.48 -6.08
CA ALA A 194 14.02 -3.02 -7.01
C ALA A 194 12.66 -3.61 -6.69
N TYR A 195 12.57 -4.92 -6.42
CA TYR A 195 11.31 -5.57 -6.04
C TYR A 195 10.78 -5.07 -4.70
N GLU A 196 11.64 -4.82 -3.72
CA GLU A 196 11.22 -4.25 -2.44
C GLU A 196 10.63 -2.84 -2.63
N ASN A 197 11.36 -1.95 -3.33
CA ASN A 197 10.97 -0.55 -3.43
C ASN A 197 9.94 -0.24 -4.52
N ILE A 198 9.68 -1.14 -5.48
CA ILE A 198 8.54 -1.00 -6.37
C ILE A 198 7.22 -1.27 -5.66
N HIS A 199 7.20 -2.16 -4.67
CA HIS A 199 6.00 -2.49 -3.91
C HIS A 199 5.87 -1.68 -2.62
N PHE A 200 6.98 -1.40 -1.94
CA PHE A 200 7.00 -0.73 -0.63
C PHE A 200 8.10 0.33 -0.58
N PRO A 201 8.00 1.37 -1.40
CA PRO A 201 9.03 2.39 -1.46
C PRO A 201 9.14 3.13 -0.12
N LYS A 202 10.37 3.34 0.34
CA LYS A 202 10.63 4.17 1.51
C LYS A 202 10.44 5.66 1.22
N ASP A 203 10.76 6.09 -0.01
CA ASP A 203 10.65 7.44 -0.54
C ASP A 203 10.53 7.41 -2.08
N PHE A 204 10.33 8.56 -2.70
CA PHE A 204 10.22 8.65 -4.17
C PHE A 204 11.55 8.38 -4.89
N ASP A 205 12.69 8.68 -4.29
CA ASP A 205 14.00 8.40 -4.89
C ASP A 205 14.23 6.90 -4.99
N ALA A 206 13.91 6.16 -3.93
CA ALA A 206 13.98 4.69 -3.93
C ALA A 206 13.02 4.07 -4.96
N LEU A 207 11.81 4.63 -5.10
CA LEU A 207 10.84 4.21 -6.11
C LEU A 207 11.38 4.43 -7.53
N GLU A 208 11.99 5.58 -7.78
CA GLU A 208 12.54 5.90 -9.12
C GLU A 208 13.72 4.98 -9.48
N LEU A 209 14.61 4.69 -8.53
CA LEU A 209 15.69 3.72 -8.72
C LEU A 209 15.15 2.32 -9.02
N ALA A 210 14.10 1.91 -8.33
CA ALA A 210 13.44 0.62 -8.57
C ALA A 210 12.80 0.56 -9.96
N ARG A 211 12.03 1.59 -10.36
CA ARG A 211 11.43 1.71 -11.69
C ARG A 211 12.47 1.65 -12.79
N ARG A 212 13.53 2.47 -12.67
CA ARG A 212 14.62 2.49 -13.66
C ARG A 212 15.24 1.12 -13.84
N ARG A 213 15.46 0.38 -12.75
CA ARG A 213 16.02 -0.97 -12.81
C ARG A 213 15.09 -1.94 -13.56
N LEU A 214 13.81 -1.95 -13.23
CA LEU A 214 12.84 -2.89 -13.81
C LEU A 214 12.56 -2.57 -15.30
N ILE A 215 12.39 -1.30 -15.65
CA ILE A 215 12.23 -0.86 -17.05
C ILE A 215 13.44 -1.25 -17.89
N PHE A 216 14.66 -1.00 -17.35
CA PHE A 216 15.89 -1.39 -18.06
C PHE A 216 15.94 -2.90 -18.30
N GLU A 217 15.58 -3.69 -17.28
CA GLU A 217 15.57 -5.15 -17.38
C GLU A 217 14.64 -5.64 -18.49
N GLU A 218 13.39 -5.16 -18.54
CA GLU A 218 12.43 -5.53 -19.58
C GLU A 218 12.96 -5.20 -20.99
N LEU A 219 13.47 -3.99 -21.17
CA LEU A 219 14.01 -3.55 -22.46
C LEU A 219 15.28 -4.32 -22.86
N PHE A 220 16.14 -4.64 -21.89
CA PHE A 220 17.35 -5.42 -22.12
C PHE A 220 17.01 -6.85 -22.56
N VAL A 221 16.11 -7.53 -21.86
CA VAL A 221 15.66 -8.88 -22.21
C VAL A 221 15.00 -8.89 -23.60
N LEU A 222 14.16 -7.89 -23.89
CA LEU A 222 13.54 -7.75 -25.22
C LEU A 222 14.59 -7.53 -26.31
N ALA A 223 15.57 -6.65 -26.09
CA ALA A 223 16.64 -6.38 -27.04
C ALA A 223 17.48 -7.64 -27.32
N CYS A 224 17.83 -8.41 -26.28
CA CYS A 224 18.53 -9.69 -26.42
C CYS A 224 17.72 -10.71 -27.21
N ALA A 225 16.41 -10.84 -26.94
CA ALA A 225 15.53 -11.73 -27.67
C ALA A 225 15.44 -11.38 -29.16
N LEU A 226 15.26 -10.09 -29.48
CA LEU A 226 15.24 -9.60 -30.86
C LEU A 226 16.59 -9.78 -31.58
N GLY A 227 17.70 -9.55 -30.89
CA GLY A 227 19.05 -9.79 -31.41
C GLY A 227 19.27 -11.24 -31.77
N ARG A 228 18.83 -12.18 -30.94
CA ARG A 228 18.90 -13.61 -31.19
C ARG A 228 18.09 -14.02 -32.43
N ILE A 229 16.83 -13.57 -32.54
CA ILE A 229 15.96 -13.86 -33.70
C ILE A 229 16.59 -13.34 -35.02
N ARG A 230 17.25 -12.16 -34.97
CA ARG A 230 17.95 -11.62 -36.14
C ARG A 230 19.18 -12.43 -36.49
N GLY A 231 19.97 -12.86 -35.51
CA GLY A 231 21.15 -13.72 -35.73
C GLY A 231 20.84 -15.11 -36.24
N GLU A 232 19.68 -15.68 -35.93
CA GLU A 232 19.22 -16.97 -36.41
C GLU A 232 18.69 -16.92 -37.89
N ARG A 233 18.54 -15.71 -38.46
CA ARG A 233 18.09 -15.49 -39.86
C ARG A 233 19.23 -15.22 -40.85
N VAL A 234 20.47 -15.21 -40.39
CA VAL A 234 21.70 -15.11 -41.19
C VAL A 234 22.37 -16.44 -41.25
#